data_b17593f6488289bfa77feedaa464a8db
#
_entry.id   b17593f6488289bfa77feedaa464a8db
#
_cell.length_a   1.000
_cell.length_b   1.000
_cell.length_c   1.000
_cell.angle_alpha   90.00
_cell.angle_beta   90.00
_cell.angle_gamma   90.00
#
_symmetry.space_group_name_H-M   'P 1'
#
loop_
_entity.id
_entity.type
_entity.pdbx_description
1 polymer ?
#
loop_
_entity_poly.entity_id
_entity_poly.type
_entity_poly.pdbx_seq_one_letter_code
_entity_poly.pdbx_strand_id
1 'polypeptide(L)'
;MADGHAQAPKPGMDRRGAILGGVMLGGLGILAVWLLAAVFVSRSGTAAASPTPNPSDFTYADAKAAPVLQLTDQDGSPFTLSSLQGHPVLVFFGYTHCPDVCPATVGIVNEAVTAAGAGPRAVFVSIDPERDNVAAMKSYLKYLPPFYTGLSGTPDQIKQNSQGWGVQYAKVETGSANGYAMAHTADLYLVDAQGRLRAHFPFGTQAGPVISALKALLAETPVPSDAPVTTAPTGGAPTASAVLTPAPTAVPGALAARVISSAVWAGGSSPVILTVGDSTGVLLDGTVTVDVTVTGAGGAAAGPAVRAVAVKPWGEQVVYYVATVSIPSPGEWQLVLQSGDGRTGSTAVDALDQGTSAPLGAMAPDIHTPTLADVGGVERAVTTQPNPDLRLSQTSTSDARAAGKPYVMVVDSARFKVSPLCGRALVMVRYLLDRWPDVAFIHLEPFEYQVITEEPVLSGTIDNPPLNQWSRAFGLGDAVWPAVKMPWAFIVDGQGIVRAKYEGIIGSTDVDVIVSLITGNGVVGG
;
A
#
# COMPACT_ATOMS: atom_id res chain seq x y z
N MET A 1 -97.71 14.57 8.67
CA MET A 1 -97.28 15.10 7.39
C MET A 1 -95.86 14.57 7.17
N ALA A 2 -95.76 13.50 6.43
CA ALA A 2 -94.54 12.80 6.16
C ALA A 2 -94.43 12.60 4.66
N ASP A 3 -93.45 13.09 4.03
CA ASP A 3 -93.18 12.78 2.63
C ASP A 3 -91.94 11.86 2.58
N GLY A 4 -92.23 10.62 2.18
CA GLY A 4 -91.23 9.63 1.88
C GLY A 4 -90.77 9.70 0.43
N HIS A 5 -89.57 9.92 0.16
CA HIS A 5 -88.97 9.71 -1.16
C HIS A 5 -88.36 8.31 -1.27
N ALA A 6 -89.04 7.50 -2.11
CA ALA A 6 -88.51 6.18 -2.53
C ALA A 6 -87.34 6.34 -3.52
N GLN A 7 -86.24 5.74 -3.21
CA GLN A 7 -85.06 5.66 -4.07
C GLN A 7 -85.14 4.42 -4.99
N ALA A 8 -85.00 4.63 -6.29
CA ALA A 8 -85.06 3.57 -7.32
C ALA A 8 -83.78 2.66 -7.24
N PRO A 9 -83.89 1.37 -7.56
CA PRO A 9 -82.80 0.43 -7.49
C PRO A 9 -81.80 0.65 -8.65
N LYS A 10 -80.51 0.64 -8.32
CA LYS A 10 -79.42 0.65 -9.29
C LYS A 10 -79.36 -0.69 -10.05
N PRO A 11 -79.05 -0.70 -11.36
CA PRO A 11 -78.97 -1.92 -12.14
C PRO A 11 -77.73 -2.74 -11.67
N GLY A 12 -77.93 -4.01 -11.36
CA GLY A 12 -76.95 -4.96 -10.98
C GLY A 12 -75.94 -5.26 -12.12
N MET A 13 -74.69 -5.13 -11.86
CA MET A 13 -73.65 -5.45 -12.79
C MET A 13 -73.56 -6.98 -12.97
N ASP A 14 -73.70 -7.46 -14.20
CA ASP A 14 -73.70 -8.87 -14.54
C ASP A 14 -72.37 -9.53 -14.14
N ARG A 15 -72.42 -10.60 -13.37
CA ARG A 15 -71.24 -11.34 -12.86
C ARG A 15 -70.26 -11.84 -13.96
N ARG A 16 -70.74 -11.98 -15.21
CA ARG A 16 -69.94 -12.39 -16.35
C ARG A 16 -69.04 -11.28 -16.87
N GLY A 17 -69.41 -10.00 -16.76
CA GLY A 17 -68.58 -8.87 -17.12
C GLY A 17 -67.42 -8.64 -16.13
N ALA A 18 -67.63 -8.91 -14.83
CA ALA A 18 -66.61 -8.75 -13.78
C ALA A 18 -65.51 -9.78 -13.90
N ILE A 19 -65.79 -11.01 -14.36
CA ILE A 19 -64.74 -12.06 -14.53
C ILE A 19 -63.84 -11.75 -15.74
N LEU A 20 -64.41 -11.28 -16.86
CA LEU A 20 -63.62 -10.91 -18.05
C LEU A 20 -62.80 -9.65 -17.81
N GLY A 21 -63.29 -8.66 -17.07
CA GLY A 21 -62.48 -7.47 -16.69
C GLY A 21 -61.30 -7.79 -15.75
N GLY A 22 -61.51 -8.72 -14.80
CA GLY A 22 -60.45 -9.16 -13.88
C GLY A 22 -59.31 -9.94 -14.56
N VAL A 23 -59.63 -10.79 -15.54
CA VAL A 23 -58.63 -11.56 -16.31
C VAL A 23 -57.83 -10.65 -17.25
N MET A 24 -58.45 -9.64 -17.86
CA MET A 24 -57.75 -8.68 -18.72
C MET A 24 -56.82 -7.76 -17.91
N LEU A 25 -57.23 -7.27 -16.74
CA LEU A 25 -56.40 -6.43 -15.87
C LEU A 25 -55.24 -7.24 -15.22
N GLY A 26 -55.48 -8.50 -14.85
CA GLY A 26 -54.45 -9.41 -14.34
C GLY A 26 -53.39 -9.75 -15.41
N GLY A 27 -53.83 -10.01 -16.66
CA GLY A 27 -52.94 -10.28 -17.78
C GLY A 27 -52.06 -9.09 -18.16
N LEU A 28 -52.60 -7.87 -18.16
CA LEU A 28 -51.82 -6.64 -18.39
C LEU A 28 -50.83 -6.35 -17.28
N GLY A 29 -51.19 -6.62 -16.02
CA GLY A 29 -50.25 -6.49 -14.87
C GLY A 29 -49.08 -7.46 -14.96
N ILE A 30 -49.35 -8.73 -15.31
CA ILE A 30 -48.27 -9.73 -15.48
C ILE A 30 -47.37 -9.37 -16.66
N LEU A 31 -47.95 -8.90 -17.78
CA LEU A 31 -47.17 -8.48 -18.96
C LEU A 31 -46.30 -7.25 -18.65
N ALA A 32 -46.80 -6.29 -17.87
CA ALA A 32 -46.02 -5.13 -17.42
C ALA A 32 -44.86 -5.52 -16.49
N VAL A 33 -45.07 -6.46 -15.56
CA VAL A 33 -44.01 -6.99 -14.69
C VAL A 33 -42.98 -7.74 -15.50
N TRP A 34 -43.39 -8.54 -16.50
CA TRP A 34 -42.42 -9.23 -17.40
C TRP A 34 -41.65 -8.26 -18.30
N LEU A 35 -42.32 -7.21 -18.80
CA LEU A 35 -41.64 -6.16 -19.56
C LEU A 35 -40.64 -5.35 -18.70
N LEU A 36 -41.02 -5.02 -17.47
CA LEU A 36 -40.15 -4.36 -16.53
C LEU A 36 -38.98 -5.28 -16.12
N ALA A 37 -39.23 -6.56 -15.86
CA ALA A 37 -38.17 -7.55 -15.60
C ALA A 37 -37.24 -7.72 -16.81
N ALA A 38 -37.78 -7.78 -18.04
CA ALA A 38 -36.99 -7.87 -19.26
C ALA A 38 -36.14 -6.61 -19.50
N VAL A 39 -36.64 -5.41 -19.19
CA VAL A 39 -35.88 -4.15 -19.23
C VAL A 39 -34.82 -4.12 -18.14
N PHE A 40 -35.10 -4.65 -16.95
CA PHE A 40 -34.16 -4.75 -15.86
C PHE A 40 -33.03 -5.77 -16.18
N VAL A 41 -33.38 -6.94 -16.72
CA VAL A 41 -32.40 -7.96 -17.15
C VAL A 41 -31.61 -7.48 -18.36
N SER A 42 -32.21 -6.70 -19.27
CA SER A 42 -31.45 -6.11 -20.40
C SER A 42 -30.54 -4.95 -19.99
N ARG A 43 -30.79 -4.34 -18.82
CA ARG A 43 -29.91 -3.32 -18.23
C ARG A 43 -28.89 -3.87 -17.24
N SER A 44 -29.00 -5.13 -16.87
CA SER A 44 -27.91 -5.86 -16.21
C SER A 44 -26.83 -6.18 -17.25
N GLY A 45 -26.39 -5.15 -17.96
CA GLY A 45 -25.16 -5.23 -18.73
C GLY A 45 -24.08 -5.71 -17.77
N THR A 46 -23.43 -6.81 -18.10
CA THR A 46 -22.14 -7.21 -17.55
C THR A 46 -21.37 -5.91 -17.25
N ALA A 47 -21.07 -5.67 -15.97
CA ALA A 47 -20.17 -4.61 -15.60
C ALA A 47 -18.95 -4.82 -16.49
N ALA A 48 -18.74 -3.93 -17.45
CA ALA A 48 -17.56 -3.98 -18.30
C ALA A 48 -16.41 -3.90 -17.34
N ALA A 49 -15.58 -4.94 -17.29
CA ALA A 49 -14.32 -4.90 -16.59
C ALA A 49 -13.67 -3.56 -17.00
N SER A 50 -13.27 -2.76 -16.01
CA SER A 50 -12.57 -1.51 -16.30
C SER A 50 -11.49 -1.82 -17.33
N PRO A 51 -11.41 -1.09 -18.44
CA PRO A 51 -10.45 -1.42 -19.48
C PRO A 51 -9.07 -1.50 -18.86
N THR A 52 -8.42 -2.64 -19.00
CA THR A 52 -7.01 -2.75 -18.63
C THR A 52 -6.28 -1.63 -19.35
N PRO A 53 -5.54 -0.75 -18.64
CA PRO A 53 -4.86 0.36 -19.29
C PRO A 53 -4.03 -0.16 -20.46
N ASN A 54 -4.21 0.42 -21.62
CA ASN A 54 -3.45 0.01 -22.80
C ASN A 54 -1.99 0.42 -22.58
N PRO A 55 -0.98 -0.41 -22.89
CA PRO A 55 0.42 -0.04 -22.84
C PRO A 55 0.74 1.31 -23.53
N SER A 56 0.00 1.65 -24.59
CA SER A 56 0.12 2.94 -25.29
C SER A 56 -0.25 4.15 -24.41
N ASP A 57 -1.04 3.99 -23.34
CA ASP A 57 -1.44 5.10 -22.46
C ASP A 57 -0.27 5.65 -21.65
N PHE A 58 0.80 4.85 -21.48
CA PHE A 58 1.98 5.17 -20.71
C PHE A 58 3.22 5.46 -21.56
N THR A 59 3.15 5.23 -22.88
CA THR A 59 4.30 5.38 -23.78
C THR A 59 4.29 6.75 -24.47
N TYR A 60 5.48 7.34 -24.63
CA TYR A 60 5.63 8.55 -25.41
C TYR A 60 5.64 8.22 -26.91
N ALA A 61 4.81 8.91 -27.68
CA ALA A 61 4.80 8.80 -29.13
C ALA A 61 6.15 9.24 -29.75
N ASP A 62 6.76 10.28 -29.16
CA ASP A 62 8.08 10.80 -29.53
C ASP A 62 9.10 10.50 -28.43
N ALA A 63 10.01 9.58 -28.70
CA ALA A 63 11.10 9.25 -27.79
C ALA A 63 12.09 10.44 -27.68
N LYS A 64 12.24 10.98 -26.46
CA LYS A 64 13.19 12.08 -26.16
C LYS A 64 14.38 11.50 -25.41
N ALA A 65 15.54 12.18 -25.51
CA ALA A 65 16.67 11.83 -24.66
C ALA A 65 16.22 11.81 -23.18
N ALA A 66 16.57 10.76 -22.46
CA ALA A 66 16.30 10.70 -21.03
C ALA A 66 17.04 11.84 -20.31
N PRO A 67 16.46 12.40 -19.25
CA PRO A 67 17.14 13.41 -18.45
C PRO A 67 18.47 12.90 -17.90
N VAL A 68 19.37 13.83 -17.63
CA VAL A 68 20.70 13.51 -17.07
C VAL A 68 20.53 12.78 -15.76
N LEU A 69 21.33 11.70 -15.58
CA LEU A 69 21.45 10.96 -14.34
C LEU A 69 22.94 10.73 -14.10
N GLN A 70 23.53 11.55 -13.22
CA GLN A 70 24.94 11.54 -12.86
C GLN A 70 25.07 11.55 -11.34
N LEU A 71 25.38 10.43 -10.76
CA LEU A 71 25.45 10.21 -9.32
C LEU A 71 26.58 9.23 -8.99
N THR A 72 26.67 8.79 -7.75
CA THR A 72 27.61 7.76 -7.29
C THR A 72 26.84 6.46 -7.11
N ASP A 73 27.38 5.35 -7.62
CA ASP A 73 26.79 4.03 -7.47
C ASP A 73 27.07 3.42 -6.08
N GLN A 74 26.47 2.25 -5.83
CA GLN A 74 26.61 1.50 -4.58
C GLN A 74 28.06 1.02 -4.30
N ASP A 75 28.94 1.07 -5.26
CA ASP A 75 30.36 0.70 -5.12
C ASP A 75 31.28 1.93 -4.98
N GLY A 76 30.70 3.13 -4.94
CA GLY A 76 31.42 4.38 -4.80
C GLY A 76 31.97 4.92 -6.13
N SER A 77 31.60 4.33 -7.26
CA SER A 77 32.06 4.76 -8.58
C SER A 77 31.12 5.81 -9.18
N PRO A 78 31.64 6.76 -9.98
CA PRO A 78 30.81 7.66 -10.75
C PRO A 78 29.91 6.89 -11.72
N PHE A 79 28.63 7.20 -11.70
CA PHE A 79 27.63 6.59 -12.58
C PHE A 79 27.04 7.63 -13.53
N THR A 80 26.81 7.23 -14.78
CA THR A 80 25.98 7.93 -15.74
C THR A 80 25.03 6.95 -16.41
N LEU A 81 23.83 7.40 -16.77
CA LEU A 81 22.85 6.54 -17.43
C LEU A 81 23.36 5.95 -18.75
N SER A 82 24.29 6.66 -19.42
CA SER A 82 24.95 6.19 -20.64
C SER A 82 25.82 4.93 -20.43
N SER A 83 26.22 4.62 -19.21
CA SER A 83 26.96 3.37 -18.91
C SER A 83 26.10 2.12 -19.09
N LEU A 84 24.75 2.28 -19.15
CA LEU A 84 23.79 1.21 -19.41
C LEU A 84 23.27 1.19 -20.84
N GLN A 85 23.87 1.96 -21.78
CA GLN A 85 23.49 1.88 -23.19
C GLN A 85 23.60 0.46 -23.72
N GLY A 86 22.69 0.07 -24.60
CA GLY A 86 22.51 -1.30 -25.06
C GLY A 86 21.47 -2.09 -24.28
N HIS A 87 21.04 -1.59 -23.14
CA HIS A 87 20.03 -2.22 -22.30
C HIS A 87 18.81 -1.29 -22.10
N PRO A 88 17.58 -1.81 -22.16
CA PRO A 88 16.43 -1.11 -21.59
C PRO A 88 16.61 -0.94 -20.09
N VAL A 89 16.25 0.23 -19.55
CA VAL A 89 16.46 0.56 -18.13
C VAL A 89 15.17 1.05 -17.50
N LEU A 90 14.78 0.43 -16.40
CA LEU A 90 13.73 0.91 -15.51
C LEU A 90 14.37 1.81 -14.44
N VAL A 91 13.93 3.06 -14.33
CA VAL A 91 14.47 4.04 -13.38
C VAL A 91 13.37 4.46 -12.42
N PHE A 92 13.63 4.42 -11.12
CA PHE A 92 12.74 4.96 -10.11
C PHE A 92 13.49 5.65 -8.97
N PHE A 93 12.79 6.57 -8.31
CA PHE A 93 13.33 7.37 -7.23
C PHE A 93 12.67 6.94 -5.91
N GLY A 94 13.47 6.78 -4.86
CA GLY A 94 13.00 6.31 -3.59
C GLY A 94 14.07 6.45 -2.50
N TYR A 95 13.95 5.72 -1.39
CA TYR A 95 14.94 5.70 -0.32
C TYR A 95 14.90 4.35 0.42
N THR A 96 16.04 3.94 1.00
CA THR A 96 16.18 2.60 1.58
C THR A 96 15.31 2.37 2.83
N HIS A 97 14.91 3.46 3.49
CA HIS A 97 14.05 3.46 4.67
C HIS A 97 12.57 3.67 4.33
N CYS A 98 12.21 3.55 3.05
CA CYS A 98 10.82 3.66 2.62
C CYS A 98 10.03 2.42 3.06
N PRO A 99 8.98 2.58 3.89
CA PRO A 99 8.25 1.41 4.39
C PRO A 99 7.20 0.89 3.40
N ASP A 100 6.92 1.62 2.30
CA ASP A 100 5.70 1.43 1.53
C ASP A 100 5.95 1.38 0.02
N VAL A 101 6.15 2.53 -0.59
CA VAL A 101 6.13 2.72 -2.04
C VAL A 101 7.29 2.02 -2.74
N CYS A 102 8.50 2.07 -2.14
CA CYS A 102 9.68 1.50 -2.76
C CYS A 102 9.64 -0.04 -2.82
N PRO A 103 9.23 -0.79 -1.76
CA PRO A 103 9.02 -2.22 -1.86
C PRO A 103 8.01 -2.61 -2.95
N ALA A 104 6.88 -1.90 -3.06
CA ALA A 104 5.89 -2.15 -4.11
C ALA A 104 6.46 -1.92 -5.52
N THR A 105 7.19 -0.82 -5.71
CA THR A 105 7.86 -0.52 -6.99
C THR A 105 8.93 -1.57 -7.32
N VAL A 106 9.73 -1.99 -6.33
CA VAL A 106 10.71 -3.08 -6.49
C VAL A 106 10.00 -4.37 -6.91
N GLY A 107 8.86 -4.71 -6.33
CA GLY A 107 8.04 -5.87 -6.72
C GLY A 107 7.65 -5.82 -8.20
N ILE A 108 7.11 -4.68 -8.66
CA ILE A 108 6.73 -4.46 -10.07
C ILE A 108 7.94 -4.58 -11.00
N VAL A 109 9.07 -3.96 -10.63
CA VAL A 109 10.32 -4.01 -11.42
C VAL A 109 10.86 -5.44 -11.49
N ASN A 110 10.87 -6.18 -10.38
CA ASN A 110 11.29 -7.59 -10.35
C ASN A 110 10.45 -8.45 -11.27
N GLU A 111 9.12 -8.31 -11.19
CA GLU A 111 8.20 -9.04 -12.05
C GLU A 111 8.41 -8.69 -13.52
N ALA A 112 8.54 -7.39 -13.84
CA ALA A 112 8.71 -6.91 -15.21
C ALA A 112 10.02 -7.41 -15.84
N VAL A 113 11.14 -7.29 -15.12
CA VAL A 113 12.44 -7.74 -15.62
C VAL A 113 12.49 -9.27 -15.74
N THR A 114 11.95 -10.00 -14.78
CA THR A 114 11.88 -11.46 -14.83
C THR A 114 11.04 -11.96 -16.02
N ALA A 115 9.87 -11.34 -16.23
CA ALA A 115 8.97 -11.69 -17.34
C ALA A 115 9.52 -11.30 -18.73
N ALA A 116 10.39 -10.30 -18.79
CA ALA A 116 11.06 -9.85 -20.01
C ALA A 116 12.30 -10.69 -20.35
N GLY A 117 12.90 -11.36 -19.37
CA GLY A 117 14.10 -12.16 -19.52
C GLY A 117 15.41 -11.38 -19.36
N ALA A 118 16.51 -11.95 -19.86
CA ALA A 118 17.82 -11.33 -19.74
C ALA A 118 17.92 -10.03 -20.57
N GLY A 119 18.65 -9.05 -20.05
CA GLY A 119 18.97 -7.82 -20.77
C GLY A 119 18.56 -6.53 -20.09
N PRO A 120 17.31 -6.37 -19.59
CA PRO A 120 16.92 -5.14 -18.89
C PRO A 120 17.71 -4.89 -17.62
N ARG A 121 17.84 -3.63 -17.25
CA ARG A 121 18.48 -3.15 -16.02
C ARG A 121 17.50 -2.30 -15.21
N ALA A 122 17.76 -2.15 -13.93
CA ALA A 122 17.00 -1.28 -13.04
C ALA A 122 17.94 -0.32 -12.30
N VAL A 123 17.53 0.92 -12.18
CA VAL A 123 18.26 1.96 -11.46
C VAL A 123 17.38 2.49 -10.34
N PHE A 124 17.84 2.32 -9.12
CA PHE A 124 17.24 2.88 -7.91
C PHE A 124 18.01 4.13 -7.50
N VAL A 125 17.38 5.30 -7.57
CA VAL A 125 17.97 6.59 -7.21
C VAL A 125 17.49 6.99 -5.83
N SER A 126 18.41 7.12 -4.88
CA SER A 126 18.03 7.64 -3.56
C SER A 126 17.70 9.13 -3.61
N ILE A 127 16.62 9.50 -2.89
CA ILE A 127 16.22 10.88 -2.63
C ILE A 127 16.48 11.28 -1.17
N ASP A 128 17.15 10.43 -0.40
CA ASP A 128 17.47 10.63 1.00
C ASP A 128 18.98 10.47 1.28
N PRO A 129 19.79 11.37 0.78
CA PRO A 129 21.23 11.25 0.88
C PRO A 129 21.77 11.31 2.32
N GLU A 130 20.97 11.78 3.28
CA GLU A 130 21.36 11.81 4.71
C GLU A 130 21.48 10.39 5.28
N ARG A 131 20.56 9.48 4.90
CA ARG A 131 20.54 8.08 5.37
C ARG A 131 21.10 7.10 4.35
N ASP A 132 20.94 7.39 3.05
CA ASP A 132 21.28 6.49 1.95
C ASP A 132 22.64 6.84 1.35
N ASN A 133 23.70 6.74 2.14
CA ASN A 133 25.06 6.83 1.63
C ASN A 133 25.45 5.54 0.85
N VAL A 134 26.61 5.53 0.21
CA VAL A 134 27.12 4.40 -0.59
C VAL A 134 27.05 3.07 0.18
N ALA A 135 27.43 3.05 1.45
CA ALA A 135 27.42 1.83 2.26
C ALA A 135 25.99 1.34 2.56
N ALA A 136 25.07 2.24 2.87
CA ALA A 136 23.67 1.92 3.08
C ALA A 136 23.03 1.40 1.79
N MET A 137 23.29 2.06 0.66
CA MET A 137 22.81 1.63 -0.65
C MET A 137 23.35 0.24 -1.02
N LYS A 138 24.65 0.00 -0.83
CA LYS A 138 25.26 -1.31 -1.06
C LYS A 138 24.64 -2.40 -0.19
N SER A 139 24.34 -2.09 1.08
CA SER A 139 23.69 -3.02 2.00
C SER A 139 22.26 -3.32 1.60
N TYR A 140 21.51 -2.34 1.14
CA TYR A 140 20.14 -2.51 0.65
C TYR A 140 20.09 -3.38 -0.60
N LEU A 141 20.99 -3.13 -1.58
CA LEU A 141 21.01 -3.87 -2.84
C LEU A 141 21.43 -5.34 -2.72
N LYS A 142 22.04 -5.75 -1.62
CA LYS A 142 22.33 -7.18 -1.36
C LYS A 142 21.07 -8.06 -1.38
N TYR A 143 19.90 -7.46 -1.10
CA TYR A 143 18.62 -8.14 -1.05
C TYR A 143 17.83 -8.05 -2.36
N LEU A 144 18.37 -7.35 -3.37
CA LEU A 144 17.74 -7.20 -4.68
C LEU A 144 18.48 -8.03 -5.74
N PRO A 145 17.81 -8.42 -6.83
CA PRO A 145 18.43 -9.11 -7.96
C PRO A 145 19.61 -8.31 -8.55
N PRO A 146 20.61 -8.99 -9.16
CA PRO A 146 21.85 -8.36 -9.62
C PRO A 146 21.70 -7.38 -10.80
N PHE A 147 20.51 -7.26 -11.37
CA PHE A 147 20.23 -6.28 -12.42
C PHE A 147 19.98 -4.86 -11.89
N TYR A 148 19.98 -4.67 -10.56
CA TYR A 148 19.86 -3.34 -9.95
C TYR A 148 21.18 -2.61 -9.84
N THR A 149 21.14 -1.31 -10.11
CA THR A 149 22.17 -0.33 -9.72
C THR A 149 21.52 0.70 -8.79
N GLY A 150 22.08 0.91 -7.61
CA GLY A 150 21.60 1.90 -6.66
C GLY A 150 22.49 3.13 -6.69
N LEU A 151 21.87 4.29 -6.72
CA LEU A 151 22.55 5.57 -6.83
C LEU A 151 22.30 6.44 -5.62
N SER A 152 23.37 7.10 -5.15
CA SER A 152 23.33 8.12 -4.12
C SER A 152 24.21 9.31 -4.52
N GLY A 153 24.17 10.40 -3.74
CA GLY A 153 24.97 11.58 -4.02
C GLY A 153 24.82 12.63 -2.93
N THR A 154 25.35 13.83 -3.16
CA THR A 154 25.09 14.96 -2.27
C THR A 154 23.65 15.47 -2.42
N PRO A 155 23.09 16.19 -1.42
CA PRO A 155 21.74 16.77 -1.53
C PRO A 155 21.55 17.60 -2.80
N ASP A 156 22.55 18.37 -3.21
CA ASP A 156 22.47 19.19 -4.44
C ASP A 156 22.47 18.33 -5.70
N GLN A 157 23.27 17.27 -5.75
CA GLN A 157 23.28 16.33 -6.87
C GLN A 157 21.94 15.61 -6.98
N ILE A 158 21.38 15.12 -5.88
CA ILE A 158 20.06 14.48 -5.86
C ILE A 158 18.98 15.45 -6.34
N LYS A 159 18.98 16.69 -5.83
CA LYS A 159 18.03 17.72 -6.23
C LYS A 159 18.11 18.02 -7.74
N GLN A 160 19.31 18.22 -8.27
CA GLN A 160 19.51 18.51 -9.69
C GLN A 160 19.03 17.35 -10.57
N ASN A 161 19.40 16.12 -10.24
CA ASN A 161 19.00 14.94 -11.00
C ASN A 161 17.47 14.73 -10.91
N SER A 162 16.87 14.80 -9.72
CA SER A 162 15.42 14.63 -9.53
C SER A 162 14.59 15.62 -10.31
N GLN A 163 15.01 16.90 -10.37
CA GLN A 163 14.32 17.94 -11.13
C GLN A 163 14.24 17.61 -12.62
N GLY A 164 15.32 17.11 -13.21
CA GLY A 164 15.35 16.70 -14.62
C GLY A 164 14.29 15.62 -14.94
N TRP A 165 14.02 14.73 -14.00
CA TRP A 165 13.03 13.65 -14.12
C TRP A 165 11.62 14.05 -13.69
N GLY A 166 11.40 15.32 -13.28
CA GLY A 166 10.12 15.78 -12.76
C GLY A 166 9.77 15.23 -11.36
N VAL A 167 10.76 14.66 -10.67
CA VAL A 167 10.57 14.08 -9.34
C VAL A 167 10.63 15.18 -8.28
N GLN A 168 9.56 15.28 -7.50
CA GLN A 168 9.47 16.14 -6.33
C GLN A 168 9.63 15.28 -5.07
N TYR A 169 10.33 15.79 -4.08
CA TYR A 169 10.44 15.13 -2.78
C TYR A 169 10.56 16.16 -1.65
N ALA A 170 10.14 15.75 -0.46
CA ALA A 170 10.23 16.56 0.75
C ALA A 170 10.42 15.66 1.97
N LYS A 171 11.20 16.14 2.94
CA LYS A 171 11.32 15.55 4.27
C LYS A 171 10.07 15.84 5.07
N VAL A 172 9.49 14.82 5.70
CA VAL A 172 8.28 14.91 6.53
C VAL A 172 8.61 14.34 7.90
N GLU A 173 8.59 15.18 8.93
CA GLU A 173 8.79 14.73 10.30
C GLU A 173 7.64 13.82 10.73
N THR A 174 7.97 12.62 11.19
CA THR A 174 6.95 11.61 11.57
C THR A 174 6.72 11.55 13.08
N GLY A 175 7.61 12.18 13.88
CA GLY A 175 7.58 12.02 15.33
C GLY A 175 7.95 10.61 15.82
N SER A 176 8.40 9.74 14.93
CA SER A 176 8.87 8.39 15.25
C SER A 176 10.38 8.35 15.49
N ALA A 177 10.89 7.27 16.10
CA ALA A 177 12.33 7.06 16.32
C ALA A 177 13.18 7.09 15.04
N ASN A 178 12.57 6.81 13.88
CA ASN A 178 13.20 6.95 12.57
C ASN A 178 13.26 8.42 12.11
N GLY A 179 12.78 9.37 12.92
CA GLY A 179 12.88 10.80 12.76
C GLY A 179 11.98 11.36 11.67
N TYR A 180 12.08 10.86 10.43
CA TYR A 180 11.34 11.40 9.29
C TYR A 180 11.10 10.36 8.19
N ALA A 181 10.11 10.65 7.35
CA ALA A 181 9.86 10.00 6.07
C ALA A 181 10.16 10.96 4.91
N MET A 182 10.33 10.42 3.70
CA MET A 182 10.40 11.22 2.49
C MET A 182 9.09 11.10 1.71
N ALA A 183 8.34 12.19 1.60
CA ALA A 183 7.28 12.28 0.60
C ALA A 183 7.91 12.51 -0.77
N HIS A 184 7.54 11.72 -1.78
CA HIS A 184 8.14 11.87 -3.11
C HIS A 184 7.22 11.41 -4.24
N THR A 185 7.52 11.86 -5.46
CA THR A 185 6.97 11.29 -6.68
C THR A 185 7.52 9.88 -6.84
N ALA A 186 6.63 8.89 -6.95
CA ALA A 186 6.99 7.47 -6.93
C ALA A 186 6.76 6.79 -8.28
N ASP A 187 6.99 7.51 -9.35
CA ASP A 187 6.79 7.04 -10.70
C ASP A 187 7.94 6.16 -11.18
N LEU A 188 7.64 5.26 -12.11
CA LEU A 188 8.60 4.39 -12.77
C LEU A 188 8.79 4.86 -14.21
N TYR A 189 10.03 4.99 -14.63
CA TYR A 189 10.41 5.46 -15.96
C TYR A 189 11.06 4.34 -16.75
N LEU A 190 10.75 4.24 -18.04
CA LEU A 190 11.37 3.27 -18.95
C LEU A 190 12.21 4.00 -20.00
N VAL A 191 13.49 3.66 -20.03
CA VAL A 191 14.49 4.19 -20.97
C VAL A 191 14.90 3.07 -21.92
N ASP A 192 15.02 3.36 -23.21
CA ASP A 192 15.46 2.38 -24.21
C ASP A 192 16.99 2.22 -24.24
N ALA A 193 17.44 1.24 -25.03
CA ALA A 193 18.85 0.93 -25.19
C ALA A 193 19.69 2.08 -25.79
N GLN A 194 19.06 3.08 -26.37
CA GLN A 194 19.70 4.30 -26.92
C GLN A 194 19.71 5.46 -25.92
N GLY A 195 19.20 5.26 -24.69
CA GLY A 195 19.13 6.30 -23.67
C GLY A 195 17.96 7.28 -23.86
N ARG A 196 16.89 6.89 -24.53
CA ARG A 196 15.70 7.71 -24.73
C ARG A 196 14.58 7.30 -23.81
N LEU A 197 13.90 8.26 -23.20
CA LEU A 197 12.71 8.05 -22.38
C LEU A 197 11.55 7.59 -23.25
N ARG A 198 11.02 6.40 -22.98
CA ARG A 198 9.98 5.74 -23.79
C ARG A 198 8.65 5.63 -23.07
N ALA A 199 8.67 5.50 -21.76
CA ALA A 199 7.43 5.43 -20.99
C ALA A 199 7.60 6.04 -19.60
N HIS A 200 6.46 6.45 -19.05
CA HIS A 200 6.31 6.97 -17.70
C HIS A 200 5.09 6.29 -17.10
N PHE A 201 5.31 5.53 -16.04
CA PHE A 201 4.28 4.81 -15.32
C PHE A 201 4.04 5.51 -13.99
N PRO A 202 2.89 6.15 -13.79
CA PRO A 202 2.52 6.70 -12.50
C PRO A 202 2.51 5.63 -11.42
N PHE A 203 2.78 6.03 -10.18
CA PHE A 203 2.70 5.12 -9.04
C PHE A 203 1.35 4.38 -9.01
N GLY A 204 1.38 3.08 -8.75
CA GLY A 204 0.21 2.20 -8.76
C GLY A 204 -0.10 1.56 -10.11
N THR A 205 0.71 1.82 -11.13
CA THR A 205 0.63 1.05 -12.37
C THR A 205 1.00 -0.41 -12.10
N GLN A 206 0.14 -1.32 -12.53
CA GLN A 206 0.36 -2.76 -12.40
C GLN A 206 1.55 -3.23 -13.23
N ALA A 207 2.13 -4.39 -12.91
CA ALA A 207 3.26 -4.95 -13.64
C ALA A 207 2.97 -5.23 -15.12
N GLY A 208 1.74 -5.60 -15.48
CA GLY A 208 1.34 -5.94 -16.85
C GLY A 208 1.68 -4.90 -17.91
N PRO A 209 1.27 -3.63 -17.77
CA PRO A 209 1.66 -2.53 -18.67
C PRO A 209 3.18 -2.35 -18.76
N VAL A 210 3.90 -2.44 -17.64
CA VAL A 210 5.37 -2.32 -17.60
C VAL A 210 6.03 -3.46 -18.37
N ILE A 211 5.57 -4.70 -18.15
CA ILE A 211 6.02 -5.90 -18.88
C ILE A 211 5.81 -5.74 -20.38
N SER A 212 4.62 -5.28 -20.77
CA SER A 212 4.27 -5.11 -22.18
C SER A 212 5.15 -4.08 -22.87
N ALA A 213 5.36 -2.91 -22.25
CA ALA A 213 6.24 -1.86 -22.76
C ALA A 213 7.71 -2.32 -22.83
N LEU A 214 8.18 -3.04 -21.81
CA LEU A 214 9.55 -3.55 -21.76
C LEU A 214 9.79 -4.60 -22.85
N LYS A 215 8.85 -5.53 -23.06
CA LYS A 215 8.90 -6.53 -24.14
C LYS A 215 8.85 -5.89 -25.53
N ALA A 216 8.06 -4.83 -25.71
CA ALA A 216 8.01 -4.09 -26.97
C ALA A 216 9.37 -3.46 -27.29
N LEU A 217 10.05 -2.85 -26.31
CA LEU A 217 11.41 -2.31 -26.52
C LEU A 217 12.44 -3.38 -26.84
N LEU A 218 12.36 -4.53 -26.21
CA LEU A 218 13.27 -5.65 -26.50
C LEU A 218 13.07 -6.21 -27.92
N ALA A 219 11.84 -6.17 -28.41
CA ALA A 219 11.54 -6.57 -29.80
C ALA A 219 12.06 -5.54 -30.83
N GLU A 220 12.15 -4.25 -30.47
CA GLU A 220 12.70 -3.20 -31.35
C GLU A 220 14.23 -3.29 -31.47
N THR A 221 14.92 -3.70 -30.41
CA THR A 221 16.39 -3.72 -30.34
C THR A 221 16.87 -5.04 -29.75
N PRO A 222 17.53 -5.91 -30.52
CA PRO A 222 18.18 -7.10 -29.97
C PRO A 222 19.23 -6.68 -28.93
N VAL A 223 19.10 -7.15 -27.70
CA VAL A 223 20.05 -6.87 -26.62
C VAL A 223 21.32 -7.69 -26.86
N PRO A 224 22.52 -7.08 -26.81
CA PRO A 224 23.78 -7.85 -26.85
C PRO A 224 23.81 -8.82 -25.67
N SER A 225 24.10 -10.09 -25.94
CA SER A 225 24.37 -11.11 -24.94
C SER A 225 25.62 -10.71 -24.17
N ASP A 226 25.48 -10.58 -22.85
CA ASP A 226 26.49 -10.36 -21.80
C ASP A 226 27.96 -10.27 -22.26
N ALA A 227 28.38 -9.07 -22.68
CA ALA A 227 29.78 -8.73 -22.66
C ALA A 227 30.11 -8.11 -21.28
N PRO A 228 31.25 -8.45 -20.63
CA PRO A 228 31.60 -7.89 -19.34
C PRO A 228 31.74 -6.38 -19.45
N VAL A 229 31.16 -5.66 -18.49
CA VAL A 229 31.24 -4.20 -18.37
C VAL A 229 32.70 -3.80 -18.22
N THR A 230 33.28 -3.27 -19.28
CA THR A 230 34.64 -2.71 -19.26
C THR A 230 34.58 -1.39 -18.49
N THR A 231 35.26 -1.32 -17.36
CA THR A 231 35.43 -0.11 -16.57
C THR A 231 36.10 0.99 -17.41
N ALA A 232 35.47 2.16 -17.53
CA ALA A 232 36.00 3.33 -18.19
C ALA A 232 37.12 3.98 -17.36
N PRO A 233 38.06 4.71 -17.98
CA PRO A 233 39.29 5.12 -17.36
C PRO A 233 39.13 6.24 -16.33
N THR A 234 39.93 6.11 -15.31
CA THR A 234 40.13 6.97 -14.14
C THR A 234 40.41 8.42 -14.49
N GLY A 235 39.52 9.31 -14.16
CA GLY A 235 39.78 10.77 -14.07
C GLY A 235 39.70 11.20 -12.62
N GLY A 236 40.74 11.93 -12.16
CA GLY A 236 41.13 12.21 -10.79
C GLY A 236 40.06 12.64 -9.81
N ALA A 237 40.15 12.09 -8.63
CA ALA A 237 39.34 12.40 -7.46
C ALA A 237 39.75 13.72 -6.79
N PRO A 238 38.79 14.53 -6.29
CA PRO A 238 39.08 15.49 -5.24
C PRO A 238 39.07 14.77 -3.88
N THR A 239 40.19 14.82 -3.17
CA THR A 239 40.33 14.38 -1.80
C THR A 239 39.48 15.23 -0.85
N ALA A 240 38.42 14.67 -0.30
CA ALA A 240 37.78 15.16 0.90
C ALA A 240 37.85 14.05 1.96
N SER A 241 38.75 14.23 2.95
CA SER A 241 38.80 13.42 4.16
C SER A 241 37.58 13.71 5.02
N ALA A 242 36.56 12.85 4.96
CA ALA A 242 35.53 12.77 5.98
C ALA A 242 35.96 11.72 6.99
N VAL A 243 36.09 12.13 8.25
CA VAL A 243 36.34 11.25 9.40
C VAL A 243 35.14 10.33 9.53
N LEU A 244 35.29 9.08 9.13
CA LEU A 244 34.32 8.02 9.33
C LEU A 244 34.32 7.63 10.81
N THR A 245 33.24 7.86 11.51
CA THR A 245 32.98 7.16 12.77
C THR A 245 32.94 5.66 12.47
N PRO A 246 33.73 4.81 13.12
CA PRO A 246 33.73 3.39 12.82
C PRO A 246 32.35 2.79 13.14
N ALA A 247 31.81 2.04 12.20
CA ALA A 247 30.67 1.16 12.45
C ALA A 247 31.00 0.23 13.64
N PRO A 248 30.04 -0.10 14.51
CA PRO A 248 30.30 -1.00 15.62
C PRO A 248 30.86 -2.31 15.11
N THR A 249 31.97 -2.76 15.69
CA THR A 249 32.66 -4.00 15.33
C THR A 249 31.70 -5.17 15.51
N ALA A 250 31.39 -5.87 14.43
CA ALA A 250 30.48 -7.02 14.46
C ALA A 250 31.05 -8.11 15.39
N VAL A 251 30.30 -8.47 16.43
CA VAL A 251 30.64 -9.57 17.33
C VAL A 251 30.19 -10.87 16.65
N PRO A 252 31.09 -11.84 16.41
CA PRO A 252 30.70 -13.13 15.85
C PRO A 252 29.62 -13.80 16.74
N GLY A 253 28.49 -14.17 16.16
CA GLY A 253 27.37 -14.76 16.88
C GLY A 253 26.29 -13.78 17.36
N ALA A 254 26.39 -12.48 17.06
CA ALA A 254 25.33 -11.51 17.34
C ALA A 254 24.23 -11.55 16.27
N LEU A 255 22.98 -11.32 16.71
CA LEU A 255 21.86 -11.04 15.79
C LEU A 255 21.85 -9.55 15.41
N ALA A 256 21.58 -9.29 14.14
CA ALA A 256 21.20 -7.97 13.64
C ALA A 256 19.70 -7.99 13.38
N ALA A 257 18.97 -7.06 13.97
CA ALA A 257 17.53 -6.95 13.75
C ALA A 257 17.16 -5.53 13.31
N ARG A 258 16.16 -5.45 12.44
CA ARG A 258 15.59 -4.18 12.00
C ARG A 258 14.08 -4.24 12.14
N VAL A 259 13.50 -3.22 12.76
CA VAL A 259 12.05 -3.02 12.81
C VAL A 259 11.57 -2.57 11.42
N ILE A 260 10.59 -3.28 10.88
CA ILE A 260 9.96 -2.99 9.58
C ILE A 260 8.61 -2.30 9.81
N SER A 261 7.91 -2.62 10.91
CA SER A 261 6.61 -2.00 11.22
C SER A 261 6.63 -0.48 11.08
N SER A 262 5.71 0.06 10.31
CA SER A 262 5.51 1.51 10.18
C SER A 262 4.90 2.16 11.43
N ALA A 263 4.21 1.37 12.26
CA ALA A 263 3.70 1.78 13.56
C ALA A 263 3.76 0.65 14.59
N VAL A 264 4.14 0.97 15.82
CA VAL A 264 4.08 0.09 17.00
C VAL A 264 3.37 0.86 18.11
N TRP A 265 2.45 0.20 18.82
CA TRP A 265 1.54 0.87 19.74
C TRP A 265 1.76 0.43 21.19
N ALA A 266 1.74 1.40 22.11
CA ALA A 266 1.77 1.17 23.55
C ALA A 266 0.38 0.91 24.12
N GLY A 267 0.32 0.38 25.33
CA GLY A 267 -0.93 0.17 26.08
C GLY A 267 -1.74 -1.04 25.63
N GLY A 268 -1.16 -1.92 24.82
CA GLY A 268 -1.80 -3.15 24.33
C GLY A 268 -0.80 -4.09 23.67
N SER A 269 -1.32 -5.18 23.07
CA SER A 269 -0.51 -6.13 22.33
C SER A 269 -0.34 -5.65 20.88
N SER A 270 0.84 -5.15 20.54
CA SER A 270 1.19 -4.63 19.21
C SER A 270 2.02 -5.64 18.42
N PRO A 271 1.67 -5.96 17.16
CA PRO A 271 2.56 -6.72 16.31
C PRO A 271 3.76 -5.86 15.93
N VAL A 272 4.95 -6.42 16.07
CA VAL A 272 6.21 -5.83 15.58
C VAL A 272 6.77 -6.75 14.52
N ILE A 273 6.95 -6.22 13.33
CA ILE A 273 7.52 -6.92 12.18
C ILE A 273 9.02 -6.62 12.14
N LEU A 274 9.82 -7.66 12.08
CA LEU A 274 11.27 -7.60 12.10
C LEU A 274 11.86 -8.35 10.91
N THR A 275 12.92 -7.82 10.32
CA THR A 275 13.92 -8.65 9.65
C THR A 275 15.01 -8.98 10.64
N VAL A 276 15.44 -10.23 10.69
CA VAL A 276 16.48 -10.71 11.61
C VAL A 276 17.55 -11.42 10.80
N GLY A 277 18.80 -11.08 11.03
CA GLY A 277 19.95 -11.66 10.36
C GLY A 277 21.11 -11.88 11.33
N ASP A 278 22.22 -12.37 10.80
CA ASP A 278 23.48 -12.44 11.53
C ASP A 278 24.28 -11.13 11.41
N SER A 279 25.39 -11.06 12.13
CA SER A 279 26.29 -9.91 12.11
C SER A 279 26.97 -9.66 10.74
N THR A 280 26.87 -10.59 9.80
CA THR A 280 27.36 -10.43 8.42
C THR A 280 26.30 -9.88 7.46
N GLY A 281 25.05 -9.75 7.94
CA GLY A 281 23.90 -9.27 7.19
C GLY A 281 23.15 -10.37 6.44
N VAL A 282 23.47 -11.65 6.68
CA VAL A 282 22.68 -12.77 6.13
C VAL A 282 21.40 -12.91 6.95
N LEU A 283 20.24 -12.77 6.29
CA LEU A 283 18.94 -12.90 6.95
C LEU A 283 18.66 -14.35 7.33
N LEU A 284 17.95 -14.53 8.46
CA LEU A 284 17.43 -15.83 8.86
C LEU A 284 16.29 -16.23 7.91
N ASP A 285 16.21 -17.52 7.61
CA ASP A 285 15.26 -18.12 6.64
C ASP A 285 13.95 -18.64 7.26
N GLY A 286 13.74 -18.38 8.55
CA GLY A 286 12.58 -18.84 9.30
C GLY A 286 12.76 -20.20 9.99
N THR A 287 13.82 -20.93 9.72
CA THR A 287 14.12 -22.22 10.40
C THR A 287 14.63 -22.02 11.82
N VAL A 288 15.24 -20.87 12.10
CA VAL A 288 15.72 -20.49 13.42
C VAL A 288 14.63 -19.73 14.17
N THR A 289 14.27 -20.22 15.35
CA THR A 289 13.28 -19.52 16.20
C THR A 289 13.88 -18.28 16.82
N VAL A 290 13.06 -17.24 17.00
CA VAL A 290 13.46 -15.97 17.62
C VAL A 290 12.47 -15.61 18.71
N ASP A 291 12.99 -15.38 19.92
CA ASP A 291 12.22 -14.86 21.06
C ASP A 291 12.54 -13.38 21.24
N VAL A 292 11.53 -12.55 21.50
CA VAL A 292 11.65 -11.10 21.63
C VAL A 292 11.18 -10.70 23.02
N THR A 293 12.04 -9.96 23.74
CA THR A 293 11.73 -9.36 25.05
C THR A 293 11.75 -7.85 24.91
N VAL A 294 10.71 -7.17 25.41
CA VAL A 294 10.67 -5.70 25.49
C VAL A 294 11.37 -5.26 26.78
N THR A 295 12.32 -4.33 26.66
CA THR A 295 13.03 -3.77 27.80
C THR A 295 13.00 -2.24 27.78
N GLY A 296 12.87 -1.63 28.97
CA GLY A 296 12.99 -0.17 29.14
C GLY A 296 14.45 0.31 29.14
N ALA A 297 14.68 1.61 29.24
CA ALA A 297 15.99 2.27 29.24
C ALA A 297 16.95 1.75 30.31
N GLY A 298 16.47 1.15 31.40
CA GLY A 298 17.28 0.52 32.46
C GLY A 298 17.56 -0.96 32.24
N GLY A 299 17.19 -1.54 31.10
CA GLY A 299 17.36 -2.96 30.80
C GLY A 299 16.36 -3.90 31.49
N ALA A 300 15.42 -3.36 32.30
CA ALA A 300 14.39 -4.17 32.92
C ALA A 300 13.34 -4.63 31.90
N ALA A 301 13.04 -5.93 31.91
CA ALA A 301 12.02 -6.50 31.02
C ALA A 301 10.62 -5.96 31.39
N ALA A 302 9.86 -5.52 30.38
CA ALA A 302 8.48 -5.06 30.54
C ALA A 302 7.47 -6.23 30.60
N GLY A 303 7.91 -7.44 30.26
CA GLY A 303 7.10 -8.66 30.25
C GLY A 303 7.90 -9.89 29.87
N PRO A 304 7.26 -11.05 29.76
CA PRO A 304 7.93 -12.26 29.32
C PRO A 304 8.38 -12.16 27.86
N ALA A 305 9.36 -12.98 27.48
CA ALA A 305 9.75 -13.15 26.10
C ALA A 305 8.58 -13.72 25.27
N VAL A 306 8.44 -13.21 24.07
CA VAL A 306 7.40 -13.62 23.11
C VAL A 306 8.07 -14.30 21.92
N ARG A 307 7.62 -15.51 21.56
CA ARG A 307 8.06 -16.19 20.35
C ARG A 307 7.54 -15.45 19.13
N ALA A 308 8.47 -14.98 18.28
CA ALA A 308 8.14 -14.42 16.99
C ALA A 308 7.72 -15.52 16.00
N VAL A 309 6.67 -15.26 15.24
CA VAL A 309 6.22 -16.12 14.14
C VAL A 309 6.98 -15.72 12.89
N ALA A 310 7.64 -16.69 12.24
CA ALA A 310 8.30 -16.45 10.96
C ALA A 310 7.26 -16.46 9.82
N VAL A 311 7.23 -15.41 9.02
CA VAL A 311 6.29 -15.21 7.94
C VAL A 311 7.05 -14.89 6.66
N LYS A 312 6.76 -15.63 5.59
CA LYS A 312 7.25 -15.36 4.24
C LYS A 312 6.05 -15.10 3.32
N PRO A 313 5.68 -13.83 3.11
CA PRO A 313 4.56 -13.50 2.23
C PRO A 313 4.75 -14.08 0.83
N TRP A 314 3.65 -14.41 0.17
CA TRP A 314 3.70 -15.04 -1.14
C TRP A 314 4.43 -14.15 -2.17
N GLY A 315 5.41 -14.76 -2.88
CA GLY A 315 6.24 -14.04 -3.86
C GLY A 315 7.46 -13.32 -3.26
N GLU A 316 7.55 -13.21 -1.93
CA GLU A 316 8.69 -12.59 -1.25
C GLU A 316 9.86 -13.57 -1.08
N GLN A 317 11.09 -13.03 -1.10
CA GLN A 317 12.30 -13.81 -0.77
C GLN A 317 12.71 -13.66 0.70
N VAL A 318 12.21 -12.61 1.35
CA VAL A 318 12.53 -12.28 2.74
C VAL A 318 11.56 -12.96 3.69
N VAL A 319 12.10 -13.50 4.78
CA VAL A 319 11.32 -13.98 5.92
C VAL A 319 11.28 -12.88 6.97
N TYR A 320 10.08 -12.55 7.40
CA TYR A 320 9.82 -11.60 8.47
C TYR A 320 9.50 -12.35 9.77
N TYR A 321 9.95 -11.81 10.89
CA TYR A 321 9.61 -12.32 12.21
C TYR A 321 8.61 -11.37 12.86
N VAL A 322 7.42 -11.87 13.18
CA VAL A 322 6.34 -11.08 13.78
C VAL A 322 6.22 -11.44 15.26
N ALA A 323 6.56 -10.51 16.13
CA ALA A 323 6.36 -10.66 17.58
C ALA A 323 5.20 -9.78 18.03
N THR A 324 4.16 -10.36 18.62
CA THR A 324 3.08 -9.60 19.24
C THR A 324 3.46 -9.27 20.67
N VAL A 325 4.03 -8.08 20.87
CA VAL A 325 4.61 -7.64 22.14
C VAL A 325 3.68 -6.67 22.88
N SER A 326 3.79 -6.64 24.20
CA SER A 326 3.12 -5.64 25.03
C SER A 326 4.12 -4.56 25.43
N ILE A 327 3.84 -3.32 25.05
CA ILE A 327 4.64 -2.16 25.39
C ILE A 327 3.82 -1.28 26.34
N PRO A 328 4.28 -1.03 27.58
CA PRO A 328 3.44 -0.41 28.62
C PRO A 328 3.06 1.05 28.36
N SER A 329 3.96 1.83 27.78
CA SER A 329 3.78 3.28 27.58
C SER A 329 4.40 3.74 26.26
N PRO A 330 3.93 4.86 25.70
CA PRO A 330 4.58 5.51 24.55
C PRO A 330 6.03 5.88 24.82
N GLY A 331 6.83 5.95 23.76
CA GLY A 331 8.23 6.32 23.77
C GLY A 331 9.17 5.21 23.36
N GLU A 332 10.46 5.44 23.58
CA GLU A 332 11.54 4.55 23.11
C GLU A 332 11.69 3.32 24.02
N TRP A 333 11.74 2.15 23.41
CA TRP A 333 11.94 0.84 24.02
C TRP A 333 12.98 0.05 23.27
N GLN A 334 13.56 -0.97 23.91
CA GLN A 334 14.47 -1.91 23.28
C GLN A 334 13.79 -3.27 23.12
N LEU A 335 13.92 -3.84 21.94
CA LEU A 335 13.58 -5.23 21.65
C LEU A 335 14.86 -6.04 21.75
N VAL A 336 14.94 -6.89 22.75
CA VAL A 336 16.06 -7.85 22.93
C VAL A 336 15.63 -9.16 22.29
N LEU A 337 16.43 -9.64 21.34
CA LEU A 337 16.20 -10.86 20.60
C LEU A 337 17.11 -11.97 21.08
N GLN A 338 16.57 -13.19 21.17
CA GLN A 338 17.32 -14.41 21.41
C GLN A 338 16.88 -15.46 20.40
N SER A 339 17.82 -16.01 19.65
CA SER A 339 17.55 -17.11 18.72
C SER A 339 17.67 -18.46 19.38
N GLY A 340 17.01 -19.47 18.81
CA GLY A 340 17.06 -20.85 19.33
C GLY A 340 18.44 -21.50 19.26
N ASP A 341 19.36 -20.96 18.44
CA ASP A 341 20.75 -21.38 18.36
C ASP A 341 21.68 -20.60 19.32
N GLY A 342 21.10 -19.77 20.22
CA GLY A 342 21.82 -19.09 21.30
C GLY A 342 22.40 -17.71 20.96
N ARG A 343 22.19 -17.21 19.74
CA ARG A 343 22.61 -15.84 19.37
C ARG A 343 21.67 -14.81 19.99
N THR A 344 22.20 -13.62 20.27
CA THR A 344 21.43 -12.50 20.85
C THR A 344 21.66 -11.22 20.07
N GLY A 345 20.72 -10.31 20.12
CA GLY A 345 20.79 -8.97 19.53
C GLY A 345 19.76 -8.04 20.13
N SER A 346 19.79 -6.78 19.75
CA SER A 346 18.77 -5.82 20.15
C SER A 346 18.54 -4.78 19.06
N THR A 347 17.36 -4.19 19.06
CA THR A 347 16.99 -3.05 18.21
C THR A 347 16.04 -2.14 18.96
N ALA A 348 16.12 -0.84 18.68
CA ALA A 348 15.21 0.14 19.27
C ALA A 348 13.85 0.12 18.56
N VAL A 349 12.80 0.44 19.30
CA VAL A 349 11.47 0.71 18.77
C VAL A 349 10.85 1.88 19.52
N ASP A 350 10.18 2.76 18.78
CA ASP A 350 9.40 3.85 19.36
C ASP A 350 7.92 3.48 19.32
N ALA A 351 7.30 3.45 20.49
CA ALA A 351 5.89 3.07 20.63
C ALA A 351 5.00 4.32 20.69
N LEU A 352 3.98 4.33 19.86
CA LEU A 352 3.00 5.38 19.76
C LEU A 352 1.88 5.21 20.79
N ASP A 353 1.24 6.30 21.18
CA ASP A 353 0.00 6.24 21.95
C ASP A 353 -1.15 5.73 21.07
N GLN A 354 -1.92 4.77 21.55
CA GLN A 354 -3.08 4.23 20.83
C GLN A 354 -4.19 5.25 20.56
N GLY A 355 -4.23 6.35 21.35
CA GLY A 355 -5.28 7.34 21.26
C GLY A 355 -6.68 6.73 21.48
N THR A 356 -7.68 7.30 20.81
CA THR A 356 -9.09 6.89 20.87
C THR A 356 -9.46 5.83 19.82
N SER A 357 -8.58 5.56 18.84
CA SER A 357 -8.87 4.62 17.75
C SER A 357 -9.05 3.19 18.25
N ALA A 358 -9.84 2.40 17.52
CA ALA A 358 -10.17 1.01 17.87
C ALA A 358 -8.94 0.26 18.39
N PRO A 359 -8.97 -0.26 19.66
CA PRO A 359 -7.76 -0.78 20.29
C PRO A 359 -7.35 -2.12 19.71
N LEU A 360 -6.03 -2.38 19.72
CA LEU A 360 -5.47 -3.67 19.34
C LEU A 360 -5.95 -4.78 20.28
N GLY A 361 -6.28 -5.94 19.73
CA GLY A 361 -6.78 -7.09 20.45
C GLY A 361 -8.25 -7.00 20.85
N ALA A 362 -8.91 -5.88 20.63
CA ALA A 362 -10.35 -5.71 20.87
C ALA A 362 -11.18 -6.07 19.63
N MET A 363 -12.47 -6.28 19.85
CA MET A 363 -13.44 -6.40 18.77
C MET A 363 -13.51 -5.10 18.00
N ALA A 364 -13.42 -5.17 16.68
CA ALA A 364 -13.70 -4.04 15.81
C ALA A 364 -15.17 -3.59 15.96
N PRO A 365 -15.48 -2.31 15.77
CA PRO A 365 -16.83 -1.81 15.79
C PRO A 365 -17.75 -2.58 14.84
N ASP A 366 -18.93 -2.97 15.33
CA ASP A 366 -19.93 -3.68 14.54
C ASP A 366 -20.82 -2.67 13.82
N ILE A 367 -20.34 -2.17 12.70
CA ILE A 367 -21.03 -1.17 11.89
C ILE A 367 -21.05 -1.58 10.43
N HIS A 368 -22.11 -1.19 9.74
CA HIS A 368 -22.19 -1.33 8.29
C HIS A 368 -21.56 -0.11 7.62
N THR A 369 -20.37 -0.28 7.05
CA THR A 369 -19.73 0.77 6.24
C THR A 369 -20.37 0.85 4.86
N PRO A 370 -20.47 2.03 4.23
CA PRO A 370 -21.16 2.19 2.95
C PRO A 370 -20.58 1.31 1.85
N THR A 371 -21.44 0.66 1.11
CA THR A 371 -21.10 -0.09 -0.10
C THR A 371 -21.70 0.58 -1.34
N LEU A 372 -21.20 0.19 -2.51
CA LEU A 372 -21.77 0.66 -3.79
C LEU A 372 -23.25 0.28 -3.94
N ALA A 373 -23.66 -0.85 -3.37
CA ALA A 373 -25.06 -1.30 -3.38
C ALA A 373 -25.97 -0.40 -2.55
N ASP A 374 -25.50 0.07 -1.38
CA ASP A 374 -26.27 0.94 -0.49
C ASP A 374 -26.61 2.30 -1.13
N VAL A 375 -25.78 2.74 -2.05
CA VAL A 375 -25.92 4.04 -2.73
C VAL A 375 -26.46 3.90 -4.17
N GLY A 376 -27.06 2.74 -4.50
CA GLY A 376 -27.66 2.50 -5.81
C GLY A 376 -26.68 2.56 -6.99
N GLY A 377 -25.40 2.24 -6.75
CA GLY A 377 -24.36 2.25 -7.77
C GLY A 377 -23.71 3.62 -8.02
N VAL A 378 -24.02 4.63 -7.21
CA VAL A 378 -23.43 5.97 -7.34
C VAL A 378 -22.00 5.97 -6.75
N GLU A 379 -21.00 5.81 -7.61
CA GLU A 379 -19.57 5.68 -7.20
C GLU A 379 -19.12 6.83 -6.30
N ARG A 380 -19.47 8.06 -6.66
CA ARG A 380 -19.08 9.28 -5.92
C ARG A 380 -19.65 9.39 -4.51
N ALA A 381 -20.64 8.55 -4.19
CA ALA A 381 -21.21 8.50 -2.84
C ALA A 381 -20.43 7.58 -1.87
N VAL A 382 -19.51 6.74 -2.40
CA VAL A 382 -18.67 5.85 -1.58
C VAL A 382 -17.18 6.17 -1.68
N THR A 383 -16.77 6.91 -2.72
CA THR A 383 -15.35 7.26 -2.90
C THR A 383 -15.15 8.57 -3.64
N THR A 384 -14.16 9.33 -3.23
CA THR A 384 -13.74 10.56 -3.89
C THR A 384 -12.58 10.36 -4.88
N GLN A 385 -12.12 9.11 -5.09
CA GLN A 385 -11.06 8.81 -6.05
C GLN A 385 -11.50 9.14 -7.48
N PRO A 386 -10.62 9.75 -8.31
CA PRO A 386 -10.92 10.04 -9.72
C PRO A 386 -11.20 8.76 -10.53
N ASN A 387 -10.42 7.70 -10.32
CA ASN A 387 -10.56 6.40 -10.98
C ASN A 387 -10.58 5.30 -9.90
N PRO A 388 -11.75 5.07 -9.25
CA PRO A 388 -11.81 4.16 -8.13
C PRO A 388 -11.70 2.69 -8.56
N ASP A 389 -11.07 1.89 -7.72
CA ASP A 389 -11.26 0.44 -7.78
C ASP A 389 -12.50 0.09 -6.94
N LEU A 390 -13.61 -0.14 -7.63
CA LEU A 390 -14.90 -0.37 -6.99
C LEU A 390 -14.97 -1.67 -6.19
N ARG A 391 -13.99 -2.56 -6.33
CA ARG A 391 -13.88 -3.75 -5.47
C ARG A 391 -13.71 -3.39 -4.00
N LEU A 392 -13.13 -2.21 -3.72
CA LEU A 392 -12.98 -1.67 -2.36
C LEU A 392 -14.29 -1.18 -1.72
N SER A 393 -15.38 -1.11 -2.48
CA SER A 393 -16.70 -0.65 -2.04
C SER A 393 -17.79 -1.72 -2.23
N GLN A 394 -17.42 -3.00 -2.36
CA GLN A 394 -18.37 -4.10 -2.55
C GLN A 394 -18.83 -4.74 -1.25
N THR A 395 -18.05 -4.64 -0.20
CA THR A 395 -18.28 -5.34 1.08
C THR A 395 -18.21 -4.33 2.22
N SER A 396 -19.17 -4.37 3.14
CA SER A 396 -19.08 -3.60 4.39
C SER A 396 -18.27 -4.33 5.45
N THR A 397 -17.85 -3.62 6.50
CA THR A 397 -17.15 -4.23 7.65
C THR A 397 -18.05 -5.22 8.38
N SER A 398 -19.35 -4.94 8.51
CA SER A 398 -20.31 -5.87 9.13
C SER A 398 -20.54 -7.12 8.27
N ASP A 399 -20.58 -7.00 6.94
CA ASP A 399 -20.76 -8.15 6.05
C ASP A 399 -19.54 -9.06 6.07
N ALA A 400 -18.34 -8.49 6.01
CA ALA A 400 -17.09 -9.26 6.15
C ALA A 400 -17.06 -10.03 7.46
N ARG A 401 -17.41 -9.38 8.57
CA ARG A 401 -17.46 -9.98 9.89
C ARG A 401 -18.53 -11.08 9.98
N ALA A 402 -19.74 -10.84 9.48
CA ALA A 402 -20.82 -11.83 9.46
C ALA A 402 -20.43 -13.08 8.64
N ALA A 403 -19.62 -12.92 7.61
CA ALA A 403 -19.07 -14.00 6.80
C ALA A 403 -17.85 -14.68 7.43
N GLY A 404 -17.36 -14.22 8.61
CA GLY A 404 -16.11 -14.71 9.22
C GLY A 404 -14.88 -14.42 8.37
N LYS A 405 -14.94 -13.43 7.49
CA LYS A 405 -13.89 -13.07 6.54
C LYS A 405 -12.96 -12.01 7.13
N PRO A 406 -11.64 -12.22 7.14
CA PRO A 406 -10.71 -11.16 7.50
C PRO A 406 -10.88 -9.95 6.58
N TYR A 407 -10.62 -8.75 7.11
CA TYR A 407 -10.67 -7.55 6.27
C TYR A 407 -9.55 -6.55 6.59
N VAL A 408 -9.19 -5.78 5.58
CA VAL A 408 -8.34 -4.60 5.67
C VAL A 408 -9.20 -3.39 5.33
N MET A 409 -9.48 -2.53 6.30
CA MET A 409 -10.19 -1.29 6.07
C MET A 409 -9.20 -0.14 5.99
N VAL A 410 -9.25 0.61 4.90
CA VAL A 410 -8.47 1.84 4.72
C VAL A 410 -9.39 3.03 4.79
N VAL A 411 -9.10 3.95 5.72
CA VAL A 411 -9.80 5.21 5.89
C VAL A 411 -8.93 6.31 5.28
N ASP A 412 -9.32 6.79 4.12
CA ASP A 412 -8.52 7.73 3.32
C ASP A 412 -9.42 8.56 2.40
N SER A 413 -8.94 9.71 1.96
CA SER A 413 -9.65 10.55 0.99
C SER A 413 -8.70 11.02 -0.10
N ALA A 414 -9.05 10.74 -1.34
CA ALA A 414 -8.25 11.19 -2.47
C ALA A 414 -8.49 12.67 -2.83
N ARG A 415 -9.70 13.18 -2.57
CA ARG A 415 -10.08 14.56 -2.89
C ARG A 415 -9.86 15.54 -1.74
N PHE A 416 -10.30 15.16 -0.54
CA PHE A 416 -10.20 16.02 0.64
C PHE A 416 -8.85 15.79 1.35
N LYS A 417 -7.80 16.35 0.75
CA LYS A 417 -6.41 16.12 1.18
C LYS A 417 -6.05 16.94 2.41
N VAL A 418 -6.36 16.40 3.56
CA VAL A 418 -5.99 16.95 4.86
C VAL A 418 -4.56 16.62 5.27
N SER A 419 -3.92 15.73 4.53
CA SER A 419 -2.53 15.30 4.70
C SER A 419 -1.88 15.09 3.33
N PRO A 420 -0.57 15.31 3.16
CA PRO A 420 0.16 14.96 1.95
C PRO A 420 0.12 13.45 1.61
N LEU A 421 -0.24 12.61 2.58
CA LEU A 421 -0.32 11.17 2.43
C LEU A 421 -1.69 10.69 1.94
N CYS A 422 -2.71 11.56 1.93
CA CYS A 422 -4.06 11.21 1.49
C CYS A 422 -4.09 10.74 0.03
N GLY A 423 -4.85 9.68 -0.22
CA GLY A 423 -4.99 9.01 -1.52
C GLY A 423 -3.92 7.95 -1.80
N ARG A 424 -2.82 7.91 -1.04
CA ARG A 424 -1.72 6.95 -1.27
C ARG A 424 -2.05 5.55 -0.77
N ALA A 425 -2.70 5.43 0.39
CA ALA A 425 -3.08 4.14 0.95
C ALA A 425 -4.00 3.34 0.03
N LEU A 426 -4.89 4.02 -0.69
CA LEU A 426 -5.79 3.37 -1.65
C LEU A 426 -5.07 2.78 -2.85
N VAL A 427 -3.94 3.36 -3.25
CA VAL A 427 -3.11 2.81 -4.33
C VAL A 427 -2.38 1.55 -3.85
N MET A 428 -1.83 1.57 -2.64
CA MET A 428 -1.18 0.42 -2.02
C MET A 428 -2.15 -0.76 -1.89
N VAL A 429 -3.38 -0.52 -1.41
CA VAL A 429 -4.38 -1.57 -1.22
C VAL A 429 -4.79 -2.24 -2.53
N ARG A 430 -4.82 -1.51 -3.66
CA ARG A 430 -5.07 -2.11 -4.98
C ARG A 430 -4.07 -3.22 -5.32
N TYR A 431 -2.80 -3.03 -4.97
CA TYR A 431 -1.77 -4.04 -5.19
C TYR A 431 -2.05 -5.33 -4.38
N LEU A 432 -2.66 -5.21 -3.20
CA LEU A 432 -2.95 -6.35 -2.33
C LEU A 432 -4.27 -7.07 -2.67
N LEU A 433 -5.21 -6.42 -3.35
CA LEU A 433 -6.51 -6.99 -3.71
C LEU A 433 -6.40 -8.31 -4.49
N ASP A 434 -5.54 -8.33 -5.49
CA ASP A 434 -5.37 -9.51 -6.35
C ASP A 434 -4.55 -10.62 -5.66
N ARG A 435 -3.76 -10.22 -4.68
CA ARG A 435 -2.90 -11.13 -3.90
C ARG A 435 -3.69 -11.89 -2.83
N TRP A 436 -4.73 -11.27 -2.28
CA TRP A 436 -5.51 -11.79 -1.14
C TRP A 436 -7.01 -11.88 -1.46
N PRO A 437 -7.46 -12.79 -2.33
CA PRO A 437 -8.87 -12.88 -2.74
C PRO A 437 -9.80 -13.27 -1.58
N ASP A 438 -9.28 -13.96 -0.56
CA ASP A 438 -10.03 -14.38 0.63
C ASP A 438 -10.11 -13.32 1.73
N VAL A 439 -9.49 -12.16 1.53
CA VAL A 439 -9.54 -11.01 2.44
C VAL A 439 -10.42 -9.93 1.84
N ALA A 440 -11.30 -9.31 2.62
CA ALA A 440 -12.05 -8.16 2.16
C ALA A 440 -11.20 -6.89 2.31
N PHE A 441 -11.03 -6.16 1.23
CA PHE A 441 -10.42 -4.83 1.28
C PHE A 441 -11.53 -3.79 1.16
N ILE A 442 -11.59 -2.87 2.12
CA ILE A 442 -12.68 -1.92 2.30
C ILE A 442 -12.11 -0.51 2.34
N HIS A 443 -12.62 0.35 1.47
CA HIS A 443 -12.36 1.78 1.52
C HIS A 443 -13.47 2.50 2.27
N LEU A 444 -13.09 3.37 3.19
CA LEU A 444 -13.98 4.28 3.89
C LEU A 444 -13.53 5.72 3.67
N GLU A 445 -14.36 6.54 3.03
CA GLU A 445 -14.17 8.00 3.03
C GLU A 445 -14.34 8.52 4.44
N PRO A 446 -13.39 9.30 4.99
CA PRO A 446 -13.42 9.69 6.40
C PRO A 446 -14.43 10.78 6.73
N PHE A 447 -14.79 11.61 5.76
CA PHE A 447 -15.49 12.88 6.02
C PHE A 447 -16.97 12.83 5.61
N GLU A 448 -17.78 13.72 6.21
CA GLU A 448 -19.13 13.98 5.75
C GLU A 448 -19.09 14.83 4.47
N TYR A 449 -19.68 14.33 3.40
CA TYR A 449 -19.81 15.05 2.14
C TYR A 449 -21.12 14.69 1.43
N GLN A 450 -21.50 15.49 0.46
CA GLN A 450 -22.64 15.27 -0.41
C GLN A 450 -22.19 15.24 -1.87
N VAL A 451 -22.89 14.49 -2.70
CA VAL A 451 -22.66 14.51 -4.15
C VAL A 451 -23.62 15.53 -4.76
N ILE A 452 -23.06 16.64 -5.25
CA ILE A 452 -23.83 17.72 -5.89
C ILE A 452 -23.39 17.80 -7.35
N THR A 453 -24.32 17.59 -8.28
CA THR A 453 -24.04 17.61 -9.74
C THR A 453 -22.85 16.69 -10.11
N GLU A 454 -22.87 15.45 -9.59
CA GLU A 454 -21.84 14.41 -9.79
C GLU A 454 -20.49 14.67 -9.09
N GLU A 455 -20.37 15.77 -8.37
CA GLU A 455 -19.13 16.13 -7.66
C GLU A 455 -19.28 15.99 -6.14
N PRO A 456 -18.30 15.35 -5.45
CA PRO A 456 -18.27 15.31 -3.99
C PRO A 456 -17.96 16.71 -3.42
N VAL A 457 -18.82 17.17 -2.53
CA VAL A 457 -18.70 18.46 -1.84
C VAL A 457 -18.68 18.22 -0.34
N LEU A 458 -17.61 18.69 0.32
CA LEU A 458 -17.42 18.52 1.76
C LEU A 458 -18.54 19.25 2.55
N SER A 459 -19.05 18.62 3.60
CA SER A 459 -20.08 19.21 4.49
C SER A 459 -19.50 20.22 5.49
N GLY A 460 -18.31 20.74 5.25
CA GLY A 460 -17.61 21.70 6.13
C GLY A 460 -16.47 22.38 5.38
N THR A 461 -15.44 22.77 6.12
CA THR A 461 -14.22 23.35 5.53
C THR A 461 -13.10 22.34 5.49
N ILE A 462 -12.17 22.50 4.56
CA ILE A 462 -11.00 21.60 4.42
C ILE A 462 -10.05 21.70 5.65
N ASP A 463 -10.05 22.83 6.34
CA ASP A 463 -9.24 23.02 7.53
C ASP A 463 -9.81 22.34 8.78
N ASN A 464 -11.12 22.04 8.77
CA ASN A 464 -11.80 21.32 9.83
C ASN A 464 -12.98 20.49 9.26
N PRO A 465 -12.67 19.45 8.50
CA PRO A 465 -13.70 18.63 7.88
C PRO A 465 -14.40 17.75 8.93
N PRO A 466 -15.74 17.70 8.95
CA PRO A 466 -16.44 16.83 9.86
C PRO A 466 -16.22 15.35 9.48
N LEU A 467 -15.81 14.54 10.46
CA LEU A 467 -15.76 13.10 10.30
C LEU A 467 -17.17 12.51 10.18
N ASN A 468 -17.34 11.53 9.32
CA ASN A 468 -18.58 10.79 9.25
C ASN A 468 -18.78 9.84 10.45
N GLN A 469 -19.99 9.28 10.58
CA GLN A 469 -20.35 8.42 11.70
C GLN A 469 -19.50 7.13 11.78
N TRP A 470 -19.08 6.58 10.64
CA TRP A 470 -18.31 5.36 10.58
C TRP A 470 -16.87 5.58 11.06
N SER A 471 -16.24 6.66 10.64
CA SER A 471 -14.91 7.07 11.12
C SER A 471 -14.91 7.34 12.62
N ARG A 472 -15.95 8.02 13.13
CA ARG A 472 -16.15 8.22 14.57
C ARG A 472 -16.32 6.91 15.35
N ALA A 473 -17.04 5.92 14.78
CA ALA A 473 -17.22 4.62 15.42
C ALA A 473 -15.89 3.86 15.58
N PHE A 474 -14.94 4.02 14.65
CA PHE A 474 -13.58 3.50 14.78
C PHE A 474 -12.68 4.36 15.70
N GLY A 475 -13.25 5.39 16.34
CA GLY A 475 -12.54 6.26 17.26
C GLY A 475 -11.56 7.25 16.59
N LEU A 476 -11.74 7.51 15.30
CA LEU A 476 -10.93 8.45 14.56
C LEU A 476 -11.45 9.86 14.81
N GLY A 477 -11.02 10.47 15.91
CA GLY A 477 -11.13 11.91 16.09
C GLY A 477 -12.28 12.48 16.87
N ASP A 478 -12.21 12.36 18.21
CA ASP A 478 -12.64 13.46 19.10
C ASP A 478 -11.46 14.41 19.37
N ALA A 479 -10.29 14.13 18.82
CA ALA A 479 -9.12 15.00 18.94
C ALA A 479 -9.29 16.20 18.01
N VAL A 480 -8.99 17.36 18.56
CA VAL A 480 -8.98 18.64 17.85
C VAL A 480 -8.10 18.50 16.59
N TRP A 481 -8.71 18.69 15.42
CA TRP A 481 -7.96 18.84 14.16
C TRP A 481 -6.85 19.89 14.35
N PRO A 482 -5.57 19.66 13.94
CA PRO A 482 -5.06 18.73 12.91
C PRO A 482 -4.44 17.43 13.44
N ALA A 483 -4.82 16.94 14.60
CA ALA A 483 -4.18 15.77 15.22
C ALA A 483 -4.54 14.43 14.55
N VAL A 484 -5.53 14.41 13.64
CA VAL A 484 -5.88 13.19 12.92
C VAL A 484 -4.91 12.98 11.78
N LYS A 485 -3.99 12.05 11.94
CA LYS A 485 -3.02 11.67 10.92
C LYS A 485 -3.70 10.71 9.93
N MET A 486 -4.16 11.23 8.79
CA MET A 486 -4.68 10.43 7.69
C MET A 486 -3.54 9.99 6.75
N PRO A 487 -3.65 8.83 6.08
CA PRO A 487 -4.69 7.79 6.15
C PRO A 487 -4.60 6.90 7.39
N TRP A 488 -5.66 6.11 7.63
CA TRP A 488 -5.67 5.02 8.61
C TRP A 488 -5.87 3.68 7.93
N ALA A 489 -5.31 2.61 8.50
CA ALA A 489 -5.66 1.24 8.15
C ALA A 489 -5.92 0.41 9.41
N PHE A 490 -6.91 -0.47 9.31
CA PHE A 490 -7.23 -1.47 10.32
C PHE A 490 -7.22 -2.84 9.67
N ILE A 491 -6.47 -3.77 10.26
CA ILE A 491 -6.45 -5.17 9.85
C ILE A 491 -7.18 -5.97 10.91
N VAL A 492 -8.27 -6.61 10.50
CA VAL A 492 -9.19 -7.34 11.38
C VAL A 492 -9.26 -8.78 10.91
N ASP A 493 -9.15 -9.71 11.85
CA ASP A 493 -9.23 -11.14 11.53
C ASP A 493 -10.66 -11.64 11.32
N GLY A 494 -10.81 -12.91 10.94
CA GLY A 494 -12.11 -13.53 10.70
C GLY A 494 -12.99 -13.66 11.97
N GLN A 495 -12.44 -13.44 13.18
CA GLN A 495 -13.19 -13.36 14.43
C GLN A 495 -13.62 -11.93 14.77
N GLY A 496 -13.25 -10.95 13.96
CA GLY A 496 -13.56 -9.56 14.17
C GLY A 496 -12.62 -8.82 15.12
N ILE A 497 -11.45 -9.40 15.43
CA ILE A 497 -10.45 -8.80 16.34
C ILE A 497 -9.49 -7.91 15.54
N VAL A 498 -9.26 -6.69 16.00
CA VAL A 498 -8.26 -5.76 15.44
C VAL A 498 -6.86 -6.32 15.72
N ARG A 499 -6.16 -6.78 14.68
CA ARG A 499 -4.82 -7.38 14.78
C ARG A 499 -3.71 -6.40 14.53
N ALA A 500 -3.94 -5.42 13.68
CA ALA A 500 -3.03 -4.31 13.46
C ALA A 500 -3.79 -3.05 13.09
N LYS A 501 -3.19 -1.90 13.36
CA LYS A 501 -3.67 -0.59 12.91
C LYS A 501 -2.49 0.30 12.57
N TYR A 502 -2.66 1.19 11.61
CA TYR A 502 -1.63 2.10 11.13
C TYR A 502 -2.22 3.48 10.91
N GLU A 503 -1.44 4.53 11.20
CA GLU A 503 -1.81 5.92 10.93
C GLU A 503 -0.74 6.62 10.08
N GLY A 504 -1.15 7.45 9.16
CA GLY A 504 -0.26 8.23 8.31
C GLY A 504 0.41 7.36 7.24
N ILE A 505 1.60 6.83 7.51
CA ILE A 505 2.31 5.95 6.58
C ILE A 505 1.84 4.51 6.82
N ILE A 506 1.31 3.88 5.76
CA ILE A 506 0.85 2.50 5.80
C ILE A 506 1.70 1.72 4.80
N GLY A 507 2.57 0.84 5.30
CA GLY A 507 3.43 0.00 4.47
C GLY A 507 2.69 -1.16 3.82
N SER A 508 2.90 -1.39 2.54
CA SER A 508 2.34 -2.59 1.87
C SER A 508 2.89 -3.87 2.51
N THR A 509 4.17 -3.87 2.89
CA THR A 509 4.81 -4.98 3.60
C THR A 509 4.16 -5.22 4.97
N ASP A 510 3.81 -4.15 5.71
CA ASP A 510 3.09 -4.28 6.99
C ASP A 510 1.77 -5.02 6.81
N VAL A 511 0.97 -4.56 5.84
CA VAL A 511 -0.35 -5.16 5.58
C VAL A 511 -0.18 -6.60 5.11
N ASP A 512 0.73 -6.87 4.18
CA ASP A 512 0.96 -8.17 3.59
C ASP A 512 1.44 -9.21 4.62
N VAL A 513 2.39 -8.85 5.47
CA VAL A 513 2.90 -9.71 6.54
C VAL A 513 1.82 -10.02 7.58
N ILE A 514 1.03 -9.02 8.02
CA ILE A 514 -0.03 -9.24 9.00
C ILE A 514 -1.18 -10.05 8.37
N VAL A 515 -1.55 -9.78 7.13
CA VAL A 515 -2.56 -10.58 6.41
C VAL A 515 -2.08 -12.03 6.25
N SER A 516 -0.81 -12.25 5.89
CA SER A 516 -0.20 -13.59 5.86
C SER A 516 -0.33 -14.29 7.22
N LEU A 517 -0.02 -13.58 8.31
CA LEU A 517 -0.11 -14.12 9.66
C LEU A 517 -1.53 -14.53 10.06
N ILE A 518 -2.53 -13.65 9.84
CA ILE A 518 -3.92 -13.91 10.26
C ILE A 518 -4.65 -14.92 9.39
N THR A 519 -4.21 -15.11 8.15
CA THR A 519 -4.74 -16.13 7.23
C THR A 519 -3.99 -17.46 7.32
N GLY A 520 -2.84 -17.49 8.00
CA GLY A 520 -1.95 -18.66 8.05
C GLY A 520 -1.16 -18.90 6.75
N ASN A 521 -1.34 -18.08 5.73
CA ASN A 521 -0.64 -18.21 4.45
C ASN A 521 0.77 -17.64 4.57
N GLY A 522 1.79 -18.46 4.27
CA GLY A 522 3.19 -18.02 4.32
C GLY A 522 3.83 -18.10 5.71
N VAL A 523 3.16 -18.66 6.74
CA VAL A 523 3.79 -18.95 8.03
C VAL A 523 4.82 -20.06 7.84
N VAL A 524 6.07 -19.80 8.27
CA VAL A 524 7.19 -20.74 8.14
C VAL A 524 7.38 -21.46 9.45
N GLY A 525 7.44 -22.80 9.42
CA GLY A 525 7.80 -23.62 10.60
C GLY A 525 6.71 -23.75 11.66
N GLY A 526 5.42 -23.77 11.26
CA GLY A 526 4.29 -24.14 12.13
C GLY A 526 4.23 -25.63 12.44
#